data_197129ac78d9662adf2ae66606b5867a
#
_entry.id   197129ac78d9662adf2ae66606b5867a
#
_cell.length_a   1.000
_cell.length_b   1.000
_cell.length_c   1.000
_cell.angle_alpha   90.00
_cell.angle_beta   90.00
_cell.angle_gamma   90.00
#
_symmetry.space_group_name_H-M   'P 1'
#
loop_
_entity.id
_entity.type
_entity.pdbx_description
1 polymer ?
#
loop_
_entity_poly.entity_id
_entity_poly.type
_entity_poly.pdbx_seq_one_letter_code
_entity_poly.pdbx_strand_id
1 'polypeptide(L)'
;MRICFLSRRYWPAVSGMSVYAENLIAQLRAHGHDVSLISQYRGDAAGSAVYGGGPPPAERVPEGVHVVGLESLGEQRVADGLPADFEQDITAMRDAVLRLHAEKPFDIIHAQYAWPTGMAALQAAAELGLPSVISVQGGDGHWVGLCCAEHSMGIRTVLDRADAVLIGSQTFAQEVTEHHGTLSERCTLIGGATDTGAFTPGPDDRHAGELDRDGDGVTTLLFHGRVDRRKGVLDLLHAPAVLREEGRAVRLIVSGIGPDVGAVTELVGQLGLQDAVEQTGYTPYADAPKVYRRGDVFVSPTQSEGFSNTILEAMASGLPVVTTRTVGVVDCVQDGRNGLLHEVGDVEELVATLRRLLDDPPLARTLAAQALTEVREKWSWPALTQRIEDVYDRVLGATGDTSWTLLPAAQRPTSGGRGVEPAEGSDCPYLTAPHLL
;
A
#
# COMPACT_ATOMS: atom_id res chain seq x y z
N MET A 1 -22.26 8.23 11.26
CA MET A 1 -21.87 9.40 10.44
C MET A 1 -21.96 9.08 8.96
N ARG A 2 -22.01 10.10 8.11
CA ARG A 2 -21.95 9.94 6.66
C ARG A 2 -20.58 10.36 6.13
N ILE A 3 -19.85 9.43 5.53
CA ILE A 3 -18.45 9.57 5.13
C ILE A 3 -18.37 9.66 3.61
N CYS A 4 -17.68 10.67 3.09
CA CYS A 4 -17.24 10.70 1.70
C CYS A 4 -15.82 10.12 1.64
N PHE A 5 -15.67 8.93 1.05
CA PHE A 5 -14.37 8.29 0.89
C PHE A 5 -13.88 8.45 -0.55
N LEU A 6 -12.72 9.09 -0.71
CA LEU A 6 -12.07 9.26 -2.00
C LEU A 6 -10.91 8.29 -2.15
N SER A 7 -10.87 7.55 -3.25
CA SER A 7 -9.74 6.68 -3.58
C SER A 7 -9.26 6.92 -4.99
N ARG A 8 -7.95 7.06 -5.16
CA ARG A 8 -7.36 7.16 -6.50
C ARG A 8 -7.60 5.90 -7.33
N ARG A 9 -7.58 4.73 -6.68
CA ARG A 9 -7.77 3.44 -7.34
C ARG A 9 -8.69 2.56 -6.50
N TYR A 10 -9.64 1.97 -7.19
CA TYR A 10 -10.52 0.94 -6.66
C TYR A 10 -10.64 -0.17 -7.71
N TRP A 11 -11.29 -1.27 -7.36
CA TRP A 11 -11.52 -2.33 -8.32
C TRP A 11 -12.20 -1.81 -9.60
N PRO A 12 -11.86 -2.37 -10.79
CA PRO A 12 -11.05 -3.57 -11.03
C PRO A 12 -9.51 -3.34 -11.02
N ALA A 13 -9.06 -2.13 -10.68
CA ALA A 13 -7.62 -1.86 -10.60
C ALA A 13 -6.96 -2.71 -9.50
N VAL A 14 -6.03 -3.57 -9.88
CA VAL A 14 -5.27 -4.43 -8.97
C VAL A 14 -4.21 -3.61 -8.26
N SER A 15 -4.45 -3.29 -7.00
CA SER A 15 -3.51 -2.53 -6.17
C SER A 15 -3.78 -2.73 -4.68
N GLY A 16 -2.77 -2.47 -3.84
CA GLY A 16 -2.95 -2.42 -2.39
C GLY A 16 -3.98 -1.37 -1.95
N MET A 17 -4.12 -0.28 -2.73
CA MET A 17 -5.15 0.74 -2.48
C MET A 17 -6.57 0.19 -2.62
N SER A 18 -6.82 -0.64 -3.64
CA SER A 18 -8.14 -1.24 -3.86
C SER A 18 -8.52 -2.20 -2.73
N VAL A 19 -7.56 -3.02 -2.29
CA VAL A 19 -7.74 -3.94 -1.14
C VAL A 19 -7.99 -3.15 0.15
N TYR A 20 -7.21 -2.11 0.40
CA TYR A 20 -7.36 -1.27 1.58
C TYR A 20 -8.73 -0.57 1.61
N ALA A 21 -9.12 0.08 0.50
CA ALA A 21 -10.39 0.79 0.42
C ALA A 21 -11.59 -0.16 0.60
N GLU A 22 -11.60 -1.33 -0.07
CA GLU A 22 -12.67 -2.33 0.06
C GLU A 22 -12.84 -2.78 1.52
N ASN A 23 -11.74 -3.17 2.18
CA ASN A 23 -11.80 -3.67 3.55
C ASN A 23 -12.18 -2.57 4.55
N LEU A 24 -11.56 -1.39 4.46
CA LEU A 24 -11.90 -0.28 5.37
C LEU A 24 -13.37 0.13 5.21
N ILE A 25 -13.86 0.29 3.98
CA ILE A 25 -15.26 0.65 3.72
C ILE A 25 -16.20 -0.42 4.25
N ALA A 26 -15.89 -1.70 4.08
CA ALA A 26 -16.69 -2.80 4.62
C ALA A 26 -16.78 -2.74 6.16
N GLN A 27 -15.66 -2.47 6.85
CA GLN A 27 -15.65 -2.30 8.31
C GLN A 27 -16.46 -1.07 8.76
N LEU A 28 -16.27 0.08 8.12
CA LEU A 28 -17.04 1.29 8.42
C LEU A 28 -18.56 1.06 8.23
N ARG A 29 -18.94 0.33 7.19
CA ARG A 29 -20.33 -0.07 6.98
C ARG A 29 -20.84 -1.01 8.09
N ALA A 30 -20.05 -1.99 8.50
CA ALA A 30 -20.39 -2.90 9.59
C ALA A 30 -20.57 -2.16 10.93
N HIS A 31 -19.84 -1.06 11.14
CA HIS A 31 -20.00 -0.17 12.29
C HIS A 31 -21.15 0.84 12.15
N GLY A 32 -21.95 0.74 11.08
CA GLY A 32 -23.16 1.54 10.88
C GLY A 32 -22.95 2.91 10.25
N HIS A 33 -21.78 3.19 9.68
CA HIS A 33 -21.57 4.42 8.93
C HIS A 33 -22.21 4.35 7.53
N ASP A 34 -22.68 5.49 7.05
CA ASP A 34 -23.12 5.65 5.65
C ASP A 34 -21.95 6.13 4.80
N VAL A 35 -21.46 5.30 3.88
CA VAL A 35 -20.26 5.58 3.10
C VAL A 35 -20.61 5.78 1.63
N SER A 36 -20.12 6.87 1.04
CA SER A 36 -20.08 7.07 -0.40
C SER A 36 -18.63 7.01 -0.88
N LEU A 37 -18.35 6.19 -1.88
CA LEU A 37 -17.03 6.06 -2.51
C LEU A 37 -16.97 6.84 -3.81
N ILE A 38 -16.02 7.76 -3.92
CA ILE A 38 -15.61 8.37 -5.18
C ILE A 38 -14.27 7.76 -5.55
N SER A 39 -14.23 7.02 -6.66
CA SER A 39 -13.02 6.38 -7.14
C SER A 39 -12.66 6.86 -8.53
N GLN A 40 -11.39 7.14 -8.73
CA GLN A 40 -10.87 7.45 -10.06
C GLN A 40 -10.27 6.19 -10.69
N TYR A 41 -10.67 5.86 -11.91
CA TYR A 41 -10.08 4.78 -12.67
C TYR A 41 -9.14 5.30 -13.76
N ARG A 42 -8.24 4.41 -14.22
CA ARG A 42 -7.14 4.78 -15.10
C ARG A 42 -7.61 5.33 -16.44
N GLY A 43 -7.02 6.44 -16.87
CA GLY A 43 -7.13 6.97 -18.22
C GLY A 43 -5.97 6.51 -19.11
N ASP A 44 -4.84 6.02 -18.56
CA ASP A 44 -3.71 5.55 -19.33
C ASP A 44 -3.82 4.07 -19.73
N ALA A 45 -3.59 3.77 -21.03
CA ALA A 45 -3.71 2.43 -21.56
C ALA A 45 -2.62 1.47 -21.03
N ALA A 46 -1.40 1.98 -20.79
CA ALA A 46 -0.29 1.17 -20.32
C ALA A 46 -0.56 0.64 -18.90
N GLY A 47 -1.01 1.51 -17.99
CA GLY A 47 -1.37 1.09 -16.65
C GLY A 47 -2.60 0.19 -16.62
N SER A 48 -3.58 0.46 -17.49
CA SER A 48 -4.78 -0.39 -17.61
C SER A 48 -4.45 -1.80 -18.10
N ALA A 49 -3.49 -1.94 -19.01
CA ALA A 49 -3.04 -3.24 -19.52
C ALA A 49 -2.34 -4.09 -18.44
N VAL A 50 -1.61 -3.47 -17.51
CA VAL A 50 -0.86 -4.16 -16.45
C VAL A 50 -1.72 -4.43 -15.21
N TYR A 51 -2.50 -3.45 -14.77
CA TYR A 51 -3.16 -3.47 -13.45
C TYR A 51 -4.68 -3.50 -13.52
N GLY A 52 -5.26 -3.51 -14.70
CA GLY A 52 -6.69 -3.34 -14.88
C GLY A 52 -7.14 -1.89 -14.81
N GLY A 53 -8.30 -1.60 -15.38
CA GLY A 53 -8.91 -0.27 -15.47
C GLY A 53 -10.43 -0.37 -15.66
N GLY A 54 -11.07 0.79 -15.71
CA GLY A 54 -12.53 0.91 -15.87
C GLY A 54 -13.26 1.19 -14.55
N PRO A 55 -14.58 1.46 -14.64
CA PRO A 55 -15.39 1.83 -13.49
C PRO A 55 -15.51 0.65 -12.49
N PRO A 56 -15.71 0.95 -11.21
CA PRO A 56 -15.91 -0.06 -10.17
C PRO A 56 -17.08 -1.00 -10.49
N PRO A 57 -16.84 -2.32 -10.57
CA PRO A 57 -17.90 -3.29 -10.84
C PRO A 57 -18.78 -3.51 -9.59
N ALA A 58 -20.09 -3.67 -9.82
CA ALA A 58 -21.08 -3.72 -8.73
C ALA A 58 -20.79 -4.83 -7.71
N GLU A 59 -20.28 -5.98 -8.16
CA GLU A 59 -19.94 -7.12 -7.30
C GLU A 59 -18.74 -6.90 -6.37
N ARG A 60 -17.98 -5.82 -6.59
CA ARG A 60 -16.85 -5.43 -5.75
C ARG A 60 -17.15 -4.24 -4.85
N VAL A 61 -18.38 -3.78 -4.85
CA VAL A 61 -18.84 -2.68 -4.00
C VAL A 61 -19.53 -3.27 -2.77
N PRO A 62 -19.10 -2.93 -1.55
CA PRO A 62 -19.76 -3.38 -0.34
C PRO A 62 -21.23 -2.93 -0.32
N GLU A 63 -22.09 -3.78 0.24
CA GLU A 63 -23.53 -3.54 0.28
C GLU A 63 -23.88 -2.18 0.92
N GLY A 64 -24.78 -1.44 0.26
CA GLY A 64 -25.25 -0.13 0.73
C GLY A 64 -24.25 1.01 0.55
N VAL A 65 -23.16 0.81 -0.17
CA VAL A 65 -22.21 1.88 -0.53
C VAL A 65 -22.64 2.52 -1.86
N HIS A 66 -22.77 3.84 -1.84
CA HIS A 66 -22.95 4.60 -3.10
C HIS A 66 -21.57 4.82 -3.75
N VAL A 67 -21.43 4.43 -5.02
CA VAL A 67 -20.14 4.53 -5.74
C VAL A 67 -20.25 5.45 -6.94
N VAL A 68 -19.30 6.37 -7.07
CA VAL A 68 -19.06 7.19 -8.25
C VAL A 68 -17.69 6.85 -8.83
N GLY A 69 -17.68 6.25 -10.02
CA GLY A 69 -16.45 6.01 -10.79
C GLY A 69 -16.20 7.19 -11.73
N LEU A 70 -15.02 7.80 -11.63
CA LEU A 70 -14.57 8.89 -12.49
C LEU A 70 -13.42 8.41 -13.36
N GLU A 71 -13.50 8.63 -14.66
CA GLU A 71 -12.35 8.39 -15.53
C GLU A 71 -11.32 9.49 -15.37
N SER A 72 -10.03 9.11 -15.28
CA SER A 72 -8.94 10.09 -15.24
C SER A 72 -8.70 10.70 -16.61
N LEU A 73 -9.31 11.86 -16.85
CA LEU A 73 -9.10 12.63 -18.07
C LEU A 73 -7.70 13.20 -18.14
N GLY A 74 -7.11 13.51 -16.98
CA GLY A 74 -5.72 13.98 -16.89
C GLY A 74 -4.72 12.93 -17.35
N GLU A 75 -4.95 11.66 -17.04
CA GLU A 75 -4.08 10.55 -17.49
C GLU A 75 -4.26 10.22 -18.98
N GLN A 76 -5.45 10.43 -19.56
CA GLN A 76 -5.71 10.19 -21.00
C GLN A 76 -4.79 11.00 -21.91
N ARG A 77 -4.37 12.17 -21.48
CA ARG A 77 -3.50 13.07 -22.27
C ARG A 77 -2.20 12.42 -22.70
N VAL A 78 -1.73 11.40 -21.94
CA VAL A 78 -0.50 10.67 -22.27
C VAL A 78 -0.63 9.91 -23.59
N ALA A 79 -1.83 9.47 -23.97
CA ALA A 79 -2.09 8.85 -25.26
C ALA A 79 -1.85 9.79 -26.45
N ASP A 80 -2.01 11.09 -26.24
CA ASP A 80 -1.75 12.14 -27.23
C ASP A 80 -0.31 12.68 -27.17
N GLY A 81 0.56 12.03 -26.38
CA GLY A 81 1.95 12.46 -26.17
C GLY A 81 2.11 13.70 -25.29
N LEU A 82 1.04 14.07 -24.55
CA LEU A 82 1.04 15.21 -23.63
C LEU A 82 1.30 14.71 -22.20
N PRO A 83 1.88 15.54 -21.33
CA PRO A 83 1.96 15.22 -19.89
C PRO A 83 0.57 15.03 -19.29
N ALA A 84 0.44 14.13 -18.32
CA ALA A 84 -0.76 13.99 -17.51
C ALA A 84 -1.10 15.31 -16.80
N ASP A 85 -2.39 15.56 -16.58
CA ASP A 85 -2.90 16.79 -15.95
C ASP A 85 -3.75 16.44 -14.72
N PHE A 86 -3.08 16.30 -13.59
CA PHE A 86 -3.76 15.94 -12.35
C PHE A 86 -4.69 17.02 -11.81
N GLU A 87 -4.57 18.29 -12.26
CA GLU A 87 -5.50 19.35 -11.86
C GLU A 87 -6.91 19.10 -12.41
N GLN A 88 -7.04 18.51 -13.61
CA GLN A 88 -8.34 18.08 -14.13
C GLN A 88 -8.95 16.98 -13.24
N ASP A 89 -8.14 16.04 -12.79
CA ASP A 89 -8.57 14.94 -11.95
C ASP A 89 -8.98 15.41 -10.55
N ILE A 90 -8.21 16.33 -9.96
CA ILE A 90 -8.53 16.98 -8.67
C ILE A 90 -9.86 17.71 -8.77
N THR A 91 -10.05 18.50 -9.84
CA THR A 91 -11.29 19.25 -10.07
C THR A 91 -12.48 18.31 -10.21
N ALA A 92 -12.38 17.24 -11.01
CA ALA A 92 -13.46 16.28 -11.21
C ALA A 92 -13.87 15.56 -9.91
N MET A 93 -12.91 15.16 -9.09
CA MET A 93 -13.17 14.54 -7.79
C MET A 93 -13.81 15.53 -6.81
N ARG A 94 -13.27 16.77 -6.70
CA ARG A 94 -13.87 17.82 -5.85
C ARG A 94 -15.33 18.07 -6.25
N ASP A 95 -15.59 18.29 -7.51
CA ASP A 95 -16.95 18.59 -8.00
C ASP A 95 -17.93 17.43 -7.76
N ALA A 96 -17.45 16.19 -7.82
CA ALA A 96 -18.24 15.03 -7.43
C ALA A 96 -18.60 15.04 -5.94
N VAL A 97 -17.67 15.41 -5.06
CA VAL A 97 -17.95 15.57 -3.61
C VAL A 97 -19.02 16.63 -3.39
N LEU A 98 -18.85 17.82 -3.99
CA LEU A 98 -19.78 18.93 -3.84
C LEU A 98 -21.21 18.54 -4.29
N ARG A 99 -21.33 17.88 -5.44
CA ARG A 99 -22.62 17.40 -5.95
C ARG A 99 -23.28 16.41 -5.00
N LEU A 100 -22.56 15.38 -4.55
CA LEU A 100 -23.09 14.38 -3.63
C LEU A 100 -23.45 14.97 -2.26
N HIS A 101 -22.67 15.94 -1.78
CA HIS A 101 -22.99 16.65 -0.54
C HIS A 101 -24.28 17.47 -0.65
N ALA A 102 -24.49 18.14 -1.79
CA ALA A 102 -25.72 18.89 -2.03
C ALA A 102 -26.97 18.00 -2.07
N GLU A 103 -26.85 16.75 -2.55
CA GLU A 103 -27.95 15.78 -2.55
C GLU A 103 -28.24 15.27 -1.12
N LYS A 104 -27.19 14.91 -0.39
CA LYS A 104 -27.23 14.45 1.00
C LYS A 104 -25.94 14.85 1.70
N PRO A 105 -25.99 15.66 2.76
CA PRO A 105 -24.79 16.18 3.43
C PRO A 105 -23.89 15.09 4.01
N PHE A 106 -22.59 15.25 3.83
CA PHE A 106 -21.55 14.46 4.51
C PHE A 106 -21.18 15.09 5.85
N ASP A 107 -20.67 14.29 6.78
CA ASP A 107 -20.11 14.74 8.06
C ASP A 107 -18.59 14.93 7.96
N ILE A 108 -17.92 14.14 7.11
CA ILE A 108 -16.47 14.09 6.99
C ILE A 108 -16.05 13.64 5.58
N ILE A 109 -14.87 14.09 5.16
CA ILE A 109 -14.24 13.65 3.91
C ILE A 109 -12.93 12.94 4.23
N HIS A 110 -12.80 11.68 3.81
CA HIS A 110 -11.57 10.89 3.96
C HIS A 110 -11.00 10.55 2.58
N ALA A 111 -9.76 10.94 2.32
CA ALA A 111 -9.07 10.57 1.10
C ALA A 111 -7.95 9.58 1.37
N GLN A 112 -7.91 8.56 0.55
CA GLN A 112 -6.82 7.63 0.43
C GLN A 112 -5.84 8.15 -0.63
N TYR A 113 -4.58 8.35 -0.22
CA TYR A 113 -3.50 8.94 -1.01
C TYR A 113 -3.49 10.48 -0.99
N ALA A 114 -2.33 11.08 -0.65
CA ALA A 114 -2.23 12.52 -0.48
C ALA A 114 -2.36 13.29 -1.80
N TRP A 115 -1.82 12.78 -2.90
CA TRP A 115 -1.88 13.40 -4.21
C TRP A 115 -2.28 12.41 -5.31
N PRO A 116 -3.23 12.69 -6.19
CA PRO A 116 -4.04 13.93 -6.28
C PRO A 116 -5.28 13.91 -5.37
N THR A 117 -5.65 12.77 -4.82
CA THR A 117 -6.93 12.49 -4.14
C THR A 117 -7.09 13.34 -2.89
N GLY A 118 -6.03 13.43 -2.06
CA GLY A 118 -6.03 14.24 -0.85
C GLY A 118 -6.19 15.73 -1.13
N MET A 119 -5.63 16.23 -2.23
CA MET A 119 -5.83 17.62 -2.64
C MET A 119 -7.29 17.87 -3.01
N ALA A 120 -7.94 16.96 -3.75
CA ALA A 120 -9.36 17.07 -4.08
C ALA A 120 -10.23 17.08 -2.82
N ALA A 121 -9.95 16.20 -1.87
CA ALA A 121 -10.66 16.13 -0.59
C ALA A 121 -10.47 17.42 0.22
N LEU A 122 -9.25 17.92 0.30
CA LEU A 122 -8.92 19.15 1.00
C LEU A 122 -9.67 20.38 0.43
N GLN A 123 -9.70 20.51 -0.90
CA GLN A 123 -10.42 21.59 -1.56
C GLN A 123 -11.94 21.50 -1.32
N ALA A 124 -12.52 20.31 -1.44
CA ALA A 124 -13.94 20.09 -1.16
C ALA A 124 -14.28 20.34 0.31
N ALA A 125 -13.47 19.86 1.23
CA ALA A 125 -13.65 20.05 2.67
C ALA A 125 -13.64 21.54 3.05
N ALA A 126 -12.70 22.31 2.52
CA ALA A 126 -12.60 23.73 2.75
C ALA A 126 -13.81 24.50 2.18
N GLU A 127 -14.31 24.12 1.01
CA GLU A 127 -15.50 24.75 0.40
C GLU A 127 -16.80 24.46 1.18
N LEU A 128 -16.91 23.25 1.73
CA LEU A 128 -18.09 22.79 2.48
C LEU A 128 -18.00 23.07 4.00
N GLY A 129 -16.86 23.49 4.52
CA GLY A 129 -16.65 23.65 5.95
C GLY A 129 -16.66 22.31 6.71
N LEU A 130 -16.19 21.22 6.07
CA LEU A 130 -16.15 19.88 6.63
C LEU A 130 -14.73 19.51 7.05
N PRO A 131 -14.55 18.62 8.06
CA PRO A 131 -13.25 18.06 8.38
C PRO A 131 -12.74 17.14 7.26
N SER A 132 -11.41 17.18 7.06
CA SER A 132 -10.67 16.36 6.10
C SER A 132 -9.70 15.42 6.79
N VAL A 133 -9.73 14.14 6.42
CA VAL A 133 -8.79 13.12 6.88
C VAL A 133 -8.07 12.55 5.67
N ILE A 134 -6.75 12.55 5.69
CA ILE A 134 -5.95 12.13 4.53
C ILE A 134 -5.00 11.01 4.94
N SER A 135 -5.09 9.87 4.27
CA SER A 135 -4.17 8.74 4.45
C SER A 135 -2.98 8.84 3.50
N VAL A 136 -1.77 8.94 4.05
CA VAL A 136 -0.49 8.80 3.32
C VAL A 136 -0.06 7.35 3.40
N GLN A 137 0.05 6.66 2.25
CA GLN A 137 0.13 5.20 2.25
C GLN A 137 1.40 4.58 1.68
N GLY A 138 2.23 5.35 1.00
CA GLY A 138 3.47 4.82 0.42
C GLY A 138 4.08 5.73 -0.63
N GLY A 139 3.85 5.47 -1.90
CA GLY A 139 4.44 6.24 -3.00
C GLY A 139 4.24 7.75 -2.89
N ASP A 140 3.11 8.19 -2.36
CA ASP A 140 2.78 9.57 -2.07
C ASP A 140 3.67 10.21 -0.98
N GLY A 141 4.24 9.43 -0.08
CA GLY A 141 5.21 9.90 0.92
C GLY A 141 6.65 9.64 0.53
N HIS A 142 6.92 8.52 -0.17
CA HIS A 142 8.29 8.13 -0.54
C HIS A 142 8.84 8.94 -1.73
N TRP A 143 8.03 9.15 -2.80
CA TRP A 143 8.59 9.61 -4.08
C TRP A 143 7.81 10.74 -4.75
N VAL A 144 6.48 10.78 -4.61
CA VAL A 144 5.62 11.69 -5.39
C VAL A 144 5.98 13.15 -5.15
N GLY A 145 6.23 13.54 -3.93
CA GLY A 145 6.61 14.90 -3.60
C GLY A 145 8.07 15.25 -3.89
N LEU A 146 8.90 14.29 -4.30
CA LEU A 146 10.30 14.49 -4.67
C LEU A 146 10.53 14.61 -6.17
N CYS A 147 9.53 14.27 -6.98
CA CYS A 147 9.66 14.16 -8.43
C CYS A 147 9.65 15.52 -9.14
N CYS A 148 8.91 16.50 -8.65
CA CYS A 148 8.80 17.83 -9.25
C CYS A 148 8.18 18.85 -8.28
N ALA A 149 8.27 20.12 -8.61
CA ALA A 149 7.78 21.23 -7.78
C ALA A 149 6.28 21.17 -7.54
N GLU A 150 5.49 20.80 -8.56
CA GLU A 150 4.03 20.70 -8.49
C GLU A 150 3.60 19.66 -7.46
N HIS A 151 4.12 18.43 -7.56
CA HIS A 151 3.79 17.37 -6.63
C HIS A 151 4.31 17.65 -5.21
N SER A 152 5.51 18.24 -5.08
CA SER A 152 6.05 18.67 -3.79
C SER A 152 5.14 19.68 -3.11
N MET A 153 4.68 20.69 -3.84
CA MET A 153 3.76 21.70 -3.32
C MET A 153 2.42 21.08 -2.94
N GLY A 154 1.90 20.19 -3.78
CA GLY A 154 0.64 19.48 -3.53
C GLY A 154 0.67 18.65 -2.26
N ILE A 155 1.69 17.78 -2.11
CA ILE A 155 1.87 16.95 -0.91
C ILE A 155 2.01 17.82 0.35
N ARG A 156 2.88 18.83 0.32
CA ARG A 156 3.08 19.74 1.46
C ARG A 156 1.79 20.46 1.85
N THR A 157 1.03 20.96 0.87
CA THR A 157 -0.25 21.61 1.13
C THR A 157 -1.22 20.66 1.84
N VAL A 158 -1.29 19.40 1.41
CA VAL A 158 -2.14 18.38 2.05
C VAL A 158 -1.69 18.11 3.48
N LEU A 159 -0.39 17.88 3.70
CA LEU A 159 0.16 17.60 5.02
C LEU A 159 -0.04 18.76 6.01
N ASP A 160 0.06 20.00 5.53
CA ASP A 160 -0.07 21.20 6.36
C ASP A 160 -1.52 21.56 6.67
N ARG A 161 -2.48 21.22 5.79
CA ARG A 161 -3.85 21.76 5.84
C ARG A 161 -4.92 20.76 6.20
N ALA A 162 -4.67 19.45 6.06
CA ALA A 162 -5.63 18.44 6.46
C ALA A 162 -5.91 18.51 7.98
N ASP A 163 -7.14 18.27 8.40
CA ASP A 163 -7.52 18.25 9.82
C ASP A 163 -6.90 17.04 10.53
N ALA A 164 -6.71 15.93 9.83
CA ALA A 164 -5.90 14.81 10.27
C ALA A 164 -5.16 14.15 9.11
N VAL A 165 -3.93 13.70 9.39
CA VAL A 165 -3.11 12.89 8.48
C VAL A 165 -2.90 11.53 9.11
N LEU A 166 -3.23 10.46 8.38
CA LEU A 166 -3.04 9.07 8.78
C LEU A 166 -1.79 8.51 8.10
N ILE A 167 -0.86 7.96 8.88
CA ILE A 167 0.38 7.36 8.39
C ILE A 167 0.53 5.96 8.99
N GLY A 168 1.03 5.01 8.14
CA GLY A 168 1.13 3.60 8.51
C GLY A 168 2.15 3.32 9.61
N SER A 169 3.30 3.98 9.61
CA SER A 169 4.41 3.63 10.51
C SER A 169 5.20 4.82 11.00
N GLN A 170 5.94 4.63 12.11
CA GLN A 170 6.80 5.66 12.69
C GLN A 170 7.98 5.99 11.77
N THR A 171 8.63 4.98 11.21
CA THR A 171 9.77 5.20 10.30
C THR A 171 9.33 5.87 9.00
N PHE A 172 8.15 5.54 8.49
CA PHE A 172 7.60 6.22 7.33
C PHE A 172 7.20 7.67 7.65
N ALA A 173 6.66 7.95 8.83
CA ALA A 173 6.40 9.31 9.27
C ALA A 173 7.68 10.15 9.37
N GLN A 174 8.79 9.55 9.81
CA GLN A 174 10.10 10.19 9.82
C GLN A 174 10.59 10.52 8.40
N GLU A 175 10.50 9.56 7.48
CA GLU A 175 10.87 9.77 6.06
C GLU A 175 10.02 10.87 5.42
N VAL A 176 8.70 10.85 5.62
CA VAL A 176 7.79 11.92 5.13
C VAL A 176 8.18 13.29 5.71
N THR A 177 8.58 13.33 6.99
CA THR A 177 9.08 14.55 7.62
C THR A 177 10.38 15.04 6.97
N GLU A 178 11.31 14.15 6.68
CA GLU A 178 12.57 14.49 6.00
C GLU A 178 12.33 15.02 4.59
N HIS A 179 11.40 14.42 3.87
CA HIS A 179 11.09 14.78 2.48
C HIS A 179 10.26 16.07 2.35
N HIS A 180 9.27 16.23 3.21
CA HIS A 180 8.22 17.24 3.01
C HIS A 180 8.15 18.30 4.12
N GLY A 181 8.93 18.16 5.17
CA GLY A 181 8.92 19.03 6.34
C GLY A 181 8.15 18.42 7.50
N THR A 182 8.24 19.08 8.66
CA THR A 182 7.70 18.57 9.92
C THR A 182 6.20 18.29 9.83
N LEU A 183 5.82 17.06 10.12
CA LEU A 183 4.42 16.69 10.27
C LEU A 183 3.83 17.41 11.50
N SER A 184 2.61 17.89 11.32
CA SER A 184 1.86 18.53 12.41
C SER A 184 1.44 17.52 13.48
N GLU A 185 1.01 18.01 14.64
CA GLU A 185 0.37 17.19 15.70
C GLU A 185 -0.90 16.48 15.23
N ARG A 186 -1.40 16.82 14.02
CA ARG A 186 -2.54 16.17 13.36
C ARG A 186 -2.20 14.82 12.75
N CYS A 187 -0.91 14.45 12.70
CA CYS A 187 -0.47 13.14 12.22
C CYS A 187 -0.78 12.04 13.25
N THR A 188 -1.43 10.97 12.80
CA THR A 188 -1.75 9.80 13.64
C THR A 188 -1.19 8.55 12.99
N LEU A 189 -0.44 7.77 13.77
CA LEU A 189 0.06 6.46 13.35
C LEU A 189 -1.07 5.44 13.48
N ILE A 190 -1.46 4.82 12.36
CA ILE A 190 -2.58 3.88 12.33
C ILE A 190 -2.16 2.42 12.12
N GLY A 191 -0.94 2.16 11.66
CA GLY A 191 -0.49 0.82 11.29
C GLY A 191 -1.06 0.34 9.96
N GLY A 192 -0.78 -0.93 9.63
CA GLY A 192 -1.46 -1.67 8.58
C GLY A 192 -2.53 -2.60 9.13
N ALA A 193 -3.18 -3.35 8.23
CA ALA A 193 -4.15 -4.37 8.63
C ALA A 193 -4.21 -5.53 7.66
N THR A 194 -4.61 -6.69 8.18
CA THR A 194 -4.96 -7.87 7.40
C THR A 194 -6.23 -8.54 7.92
N ASP A 195 -6.84 -9.38 7.09
CA ASP A 195 -7.98 -10.22 7.49
C ASP A 195 -7.47 -11.48 8.19
N THR A 196 -7.37 -11.41 9.52
CA THR A 196 -6.92 -12.53 10.36
C THR A 196 -7.89 -13.71 10.42
N GLY A 197 -9.08 -13.57 9.85
CA GLY A 197 -10.04 -14.68 9.67
C GLY A 197 -9.80 -15.45 8.36
N ALA A 198 -9.42 -14.76 7.29
CA ALA A 198 -9.11 -15.37 5.99
C ALA A 198 -7.67 -15.89 5.92
N PHE A 199 -6.70 -15.07 6.37
CA PHE A 199 -5.29 -15.46 6.44
C PHE A 199 -5.03 -16.20 7.75
N THR A 200 -4.88 -17.51 7.66
CA THR A 200 -4.68 -18.43 8.79
C THR A 200 -3.75 -19.57 8.42
N PRO A 201 -2.99 -20.11 9.37
CA PRO A 201 -2.11 -21.28 9.11
C PRO A 201 -2.91 -22.59 8.91
N GLY A 202 -4.23 -22.53 8.95
CA GLY A 202 -5.13 -23.68 8.93
C GLY A 202 -5.73 -23.99 10.30
N PRO A 203 -6.48 -25.09 10.43
CA PRO A 203 -7.13 -25.47 11.68
C PRO A 203 -6.10 -25.66 12.83
N ASP A 204 -6.39 -25.06 13.98
CA ASP A 204 -5.61 -25.20 15.22
C ASP A 204 -4.18 -24.67 15.15
N ASP A 205 -3.85 -23.81 14.17
CA ASP A 205 -2.53 -23.21 13.96
C ASP A 205 -1.36 -24.22 13.85
N ARG A 206 -1.67 -25.48 13.53
CA ARG A 206 -0.71 -26.60 13.54
C ARG A 206 0.49 -26.42 12.62
N HIS A 207 0.29 -25.68 11.52
CA HIS A 207 1.34 -25.46 10.51
C HIS A 207 2.12 -24.17 10.70
N ALA A 208 1.92 -23.44 11.81
CA ALA A 208 2.69 -22.23 12.05
C ALA A 208 4.20 -22.55 12.21
N GLY A 209 5.01 -21.99 11.30
CA GLY A 209 6.46 -22.16 11.29
C GLY A 209 6.98 -23.53 10.84
N GLU A 210 6.13 -24.38 10.23
CA GLU A 210 6.62 -25.58 9.54
C GLU A 210 7.37 -25.20 8.26
N LEU A 211 8.51 -25.86 8.00
CA LEU A 211 9.39 -25.62 6.85
C LEU A 211 9.24 -26.66 5.72
N ASP A 212 8.32 -27.57 5.87
CA ASP A 212 7.95 -28.60 4.88
C ASP A 212 6.50 -28.97 5.11
N ARG A 213 5.59 -28.05 4.78
CA ARG A 213 4.14 -28.20 5.01
C ARG A 213 3.50 -29.26 4.13
N ASP A 214 4.07 -29.47 2.94
CA ASP A 214 3.60 -30.47 1.99
C ASP A 214 4.14 -31.88 2.31
N GLY A 215 5.19 -31.99 3.15
CA GLY A 215 5.82 -33.27 3.53
C GLY A 215 6.57 -33.94 2.38
N ASP A 216 7.02 -33.18 1.38
CA ASP A 216 7.77 -33.66 0.22
C ASP A 216 9.30 -33.51 0.38
N GLY A 217 9.74 -32.98 1.51
CA GLY A 217 11.16 -32.73 1.81
C GLY A 217 11.71 -31.47 1.13
N VAL A 218 10.85 -30.61 0.57
CA VAL A 218 11.24 -29.38 -0.16
C VAL A 218 10.67 -28.17 0.53
N THR A 219 11.53 -27.26 0.98
CA THR A 219 11.06 -25.98 1.56
C THR A 219 10.62 -25.01 0.47
N THR A 220 9.41 -24.49 0.57
CA THR A 220 8.82 -23.53 -0.36
C THR A 220 9.01 -22.11 0.16
N LEU A 221 9.85 -21.33 -0.49
CA LEU A 221 9.93 -19.89 -0.32
C LEU A 221 8.76 -19.24 -1.05
N LEU A 222 8.13 -18.23 -0.46
CA LEU A 222 7.01 -17.50 -1.06
C LEU A 222 7.32 -16.01 -1.11
N PHE A 223 7.21 -15.44 -2.30
CA PHE A 223 7.05 -14.01 -2.54
C PHE A 223 5.62 -13.76 -3.03
N HIS A 224 4.90 -12.84 -2.40
CA HIS A 224 3.59 -12.41 -2.84
C HIS A 224 3.50 -10.89 -2.86
N GLY A 225 3.06 -10.32 -3.98
CA GLY A 225 2.89 -8.88 -4.14
C GLY A 225 3.20 -8.38 -5.53
N ARG A 226 3.40 -7.07 -5.65
CA ARG A 226 3.77 -6.45 -6.92
C ARG A 226 5.15 -6.92 -7.37
N VAL A 227 5.23 -7.48 -8.58
CA VAL A 227 6.49 -7.91 -9.19
C VAL A 227 7.21 -6.68 -9.75
N ASP A 228 7.97 -6.04 -8.87
CA ASP A 228 8.68 -4.78 -9.10
C ASP A 228 10.04 -4.88 -8.40
N ARG A 229 11.12 -4.43 -9.06
CA ARG A 229 12.48 -4.46 -8.50
C ARG A 229 12.61 -3.78 -7.13
N ARG A 230 11.78 -2.75 -6.87
CA ARG A 230 11.72 -2.09 -5.55
C ARG A 230 11.18 -3.02 -4.45
N LYS A 231 10.50 -4.12 -4.82
CA LYS A 231 10.09 -5.18 -3.88
C LYS A 231 11.14 -6.27 -3.72
N GLY A 232 12.32 -6.10 -4.34
CA GLY A 232 13.47 -6.98 -4.20
C GLY A 232 13.30 -8.36 -4.84
N VAL A 233 12.30 -8.56 -5.71
CA VAL A 233 12.01 -9.87 -6.31
C VAL A 233 13.18 -10.41 -7.15
N LEU A 234 13.97 -9.52 -7.77
CA LEU A 234 15.16 -9.93 -8.54
C LEU A 234 16.29 -10.40 -7.62
N ASP A 235 16.51 -9.71 -6.50
CA ASP A 235 17.51 -10.11 -5.49
C ASP A 235 17.15 -11.47 -4.88
N LEU A 236 15.84 -11.70 -4.65
CA LEU A 236 15.34 -12.97 -4.11
C LEU A 236 15.68 -14.17 -4.99
N LEU A 237 15.69 -14.03 -6.32
CA LEU A 237 15.98 -15.15 -7.24
C LEU A 237 17.37 -15.76 -7.03
N HIS A 238 18.33 -15.00 -6.52
CA HIS A 238 19.65 -15.51 -6.22
C HIS A 238 19.67 -16.46 -4.99
N ALA A 239 18.73 -16.30 -4.06
CA ALA A 239 18.69 -17.13 -2.88
C ALA A 239 18.42 -18.62 -3.16
N PRO A 240 17.37 -19.02 -3.90
CA PRO A 240 17.19 -20.42 -4.25
C PRO A 240 18.33 -20.97 -5.13
N ALA A 241 18.99 -20.16 -5.98
CA ALA A 241 20.13 -20.61 -6.77
C ALA A 241 21.26 -21.07 -5.84
N VAL A 242 21.70 -20.21 -4.93
CA VAL A 242 22.79 -20.53 -3.97
C VAL A 242 22.40 -21.67 -3.04
N LEU A 243 21.20 -21.68 -2.47
CA LEU A 243 20.76 -22.73 -1.54
C LEU A 243 20.71 -24.11 -2.22
N ARG A 244 20.31 -24.18 -3.49
CA ARG A 244 20.30 -25.44 -4.28
C ARG A 244 21.70 -25.91 -4.64
N GLU A 245 22.63 -25.00 -4.97
CA GLU A 245 24.06 -25.33 -5.15
C GLU A 245 24.69 -25.94 -3.88
N GLU A 246 24.20 -25.55 -2.71
CA GLU A 246 24.57 -26.13 -1.41
C GLU A 246 23.90 -27.48 -1.13
N GLY A 247 23.10 -28.00 -2.06
CA GLY A 247 22.39 -29.28 -1.93
C GLY A 247 21.09 -29.21 -1.10
N ARG A 248 20.54 -28.00 -0.85
CA ARG A 248 19.26 -27.84 -0.15
C ARG A 248 18.08 -27.98 -1.12
N ALA A 249 17.08 -28.73 -0.69
CA ALA A 249 15.84 -28.87 -1.47
C ALA A 249 14.94 -27.64 -1.21
N VAL A 250 15.02 -26.64 -2.08
CA VAL A 250 14.21 -25.43 -2.02
C VAL A 250 13.55 -25.13 -3.36
N ARG A 251 12.34 -24.58 -3.31
CA ARG A 251 11.63 -23.98 -4.44
C ARG A 251 11.13 -22.59 -4.08
N LEU A 252 10.78 -21.77 -5.08
CA LEU A 252 10.27 -20.42 -4.89
C LEU A 252 8.95 -20.25 -5.66
N ILE A 253 7.94 -19.73 -4.99
CA ILE A 253 6.72 -19.23 -5.61
C ILE A 253 6.81 -17.70 -5.68
N VAL A 254 6.72 -17.16 -6.90
CA VAL A 254 6.56 -15.71 -7.16
C VAL A 254 5.12 -15.47 -7.59
N SER A 255 4.33 -14.88 -6.68
CA SER A 255 2.91 -14.62 -6.90
C SER A 255 2.67 -13.11 -7.03
N GLY A 256 2.14 -12.70 -8.18
CA GLY A 256 1.80 -11.31 -8.45
C GLY A 256 2.02 -10.89 -9.89
N ILE A 257 1.72 -9.62 -10.15
CA ILE A 257 1.94 -8.94 -11.43
C ILE A 257 2.74 -7.66 -11.22
N GLY A 258 3.35 -7.15 -12.26
CA GLY A 258 4.11 -5.91 -12.19
C GLY A 258 5.01 -5.69 -13.41
N PRO A 259 5.73 -4.56 -13.42
CA PRO A 259 6.53 -4.17 -14.57
C PRO A 259 7.74 -5.10 -14.81
N ASP A 260 8.22 -5.80 -13.78
CA ASP A 260 9.45 -6.61 -13.87
C ASP A 260 9.18 -8.11 -14.03
N VAL A 261 7.94 -8.56 -14.38
CA VAL A 261 7.63 -9.99 -14.65
C VAL A 261 8.53 -10.57 -15.74
N GLY A 262 8.78 -9.82 -16.81
CA GLY A 262 9.70 -10.25 -17.88
C GLY A 262 11.14 -10.42 -17.38
N ALA A 263 11.63 -9.48 -16.56
CA ALA A 263 12.97 -9.56 -15.99
C ALA A 263 13.12 -10.76 -15.03
N VAL A 264 12.07 -11.08 -14.25
CA VAL A 264 12.03 -12.30 -13.41
C VAL A 264 12.16 -13.55 -14.28
N THR A 265 11.39 -13.65 -15.38
CA THR A 265 11.43 -14.81 -16.27
C THR A 265 12.81 -14.97 -16.91
N GLU A 266 13.41 -13.86 -17.34
CA GLU A 266 14.75 -13.88 -17.93
C GLU A 266 15.82 -14.34 -16.90
N LEU A 267 15.79 -13.77 -15.69
CA LEU A 267 16.75 -14.12 -14.65
C LEU A 267 16.60 -15.56 -14.15
N VAL A 268 15.36 -16.08 -14.07
CA VAL A 268 15.10 -17.52 -13.81
C VAL A 268 15.80 -18.40 -14.85
N GLY A 269 15.75 -18.01 -16.14
CA GLY A 269 16.46 -18.71 -17.20
C GLY A 269 17.96 -18.64 -17.05
N GLN A 270 18.52 -17.48 -16.77
CA GLN A 270 19.97 -17.26 -16.58
C GLN A 270 20.54 -18.05 -15.39
N LEU A 271 19.76 -18.15 -14.29
CA LEU A 271 20.15 -18.88 -13.08
C LEU A 271 19.85 -20.39 -13.14
N GLY A 272 19.25 -20.90 -14.21
CA GLY A 272 18.92 -22.32 -14.33
C GLY A 272 17.84 -22.79 -13.34
N LEU A 273 16.90 -21.93 -12.99
CA LEU A 273 15.88 -22.18 -11.94
C LEU A 273 14.49 -22.55 -12.51
N GLN A 274 14.38 -22.94 -13.77
CA GLN A 274 13.10 -23.20 -14.44
C GLN A 274 12.29 -24.31 -13.77
N ASP A 275 12.95 -25.26 -13.10
CA ASP A 275 12.34 -26.35 -12.32
C ASP A 275 12.06 -26.01 -10.85
N ALA A 276 12.55 -24.88 -10.38
CA ALA A 276 12.51 -24.46 -8.97
C ALA A 276 11.71 -23.19 -8.71
N VAL A 277 11.37 -22.41 -9.75
CA VAL A 277 10.63 -21.16 -9.60
C VAL A 277 9.29 -21.24 -10.34
N GLU A 278 8.21 -21.14 -9.60
CA GLU A 278 6.86 -21.02 -10.14
C GLU A 278 6.44 -19.55 -10.15
N GLN A 279 6.03 -19.01 -11.28
CA GLN A 279 5.41 -17.69 -11.43
C GLN A 279 3.90 -17.88 -11.60
N THR A 280 3.10 -17.53 -10.57
CA THR A 280 1.65 -17.75 -10.60
C THR A 280 0.86 -16.66 -11.32
N GLY A 281 1.49 -15.51 -11.57
CA GLY A 281 0.78 -14.34 -12.07
C GLY A 281 -0.18 -13.73 -11.04
N TYR A 282 -1.24 -13.07 -11.53
CA TYR A 282 -2.25 -12.44 -10.67
C TYR A 282 -3.04 -13.47 -9.88
N THR A 283 -3.13 -13.23 -8.58
CA THR A 283 -4.01 -13.98 -7.68
C THR A 283 -5.08 -13.03 -7.15
N PRO A 284 -6.38 -13.31 -7.34
CA PRO A 284 -7.45 -12.54 -6.71
C PRO A 284 -7.28 -12.49 -5.18
N TYR A 285 -7.58 -11.36 -4.57
CA TYR A 285 -7.37 -11.18 -3.11
C TYR A 285 -8.08 -12.25 -2.27
N ALA A 286 -9.29 -12.66 -2.66
CA ALA A 286 -10.03 -13.74 -1.99
C ALA A 286 -9.33 -15.10 -2.05
N ASP A 287 -8.44 -15.31 -3.02
CA ASP A 287 -7.67 -16.55 -3.19
C ASP A 287 -6.23 -16.42 -2.61
N ALA A 288 -5.78 -15.22 -2.27
CA ALA A 288 -4.46 -15.00 -1.72
C ALA A 288 -4.16 -15.87 -0.47
N PRO A 289 -5.10 -16.10 0.48
CA PRO A 289 -4.87 -17.02 1.59
C PRO A 289 -4.44 -18.43 1.17
N LYS A 290 -4.90 -18.90 -0.01
CA LYS A 290 -4.50 -20.22 -0.54
C LYS A 290 -3.04 -20.21 -1.00
N VAL A 291 -2.58 -19.08 -1.54
CA VAL A 291 -1.18 -18.91 -1.98
C VAL A 291 -0.25 -18.91 -0.76
N TYR A 292 -0.59 -18.15 0.29
CA TYR A 292 0.21 -18.13 1.51
C TYR A 292 0.32 -19.52 2.15
N ARG A 293 -0.74 -20.33 2.12
CA ARG A 293 -0.71 -21.70 2.65
C ARG A 293 0.19 -22.67 1.87
N ARG A 294 0.62 -22.31 0.65
CA ARG A 294 1.58 -23.10 -0.16
C ARG A 294 3.03 -22.80 0.20
N GLY A 295 3.29 -21.71 0.91
CA GLY A 295 4.63 -21.32 1.34
C GLY A 295 4.97 -21.88 2.70
N ASP A 296 6.27 -22.11 2.92
CA ASP A 296 6.83 -22.46 4.22
C ASP A 296 7.55 -21.26 4.86
N VAL A 297 8.14 -20.40 4.04
CA VAL A 297 8.82 -19.16 4.45
C VAL A 297 8.37 -18.03 3.55
N PHE A 298 7.89 -16.94 4.12
CA PHE A 298 7.62 -15.72 3.37
C PHE A 298 8.87 -14.86 3.26
N VAL A 299 9.23 -14.47 2.04
CA VAL A 299 10.44 -13.68 1.78
C VAL A 299 10.06 -12.42 1.01
N SER A 300 10.34 -11.26 1.60
CA SER A 300 10.04 -9.95 1.01
C SER A 300 11.22 -8.99 1.15
N PRO A 301 12.23 -9.06 0.26
CA PRO A 301 13.41 -8.20 0.34
C PRO A 301 13.14 -6.80 -0.22
N THR A 302 12.06 -6.16 0.25
CA THR A 302 11.59 -4.86 -0.22
C THR A 302 12.56 -3.73 0.13
N GLN A 303 12.64 -2.71 -0.71
CA GLN A 303 13.52 -1.55 -0.46
C GLN A 303 12.89 -0.53 0.48
N SER A 304 11.56 -0.37 0.47
CA SER A 304 10.81 0.49 1.39
C SER A 304 9.32 0.18 1.35
N GLU A 305 8.63 0.48 2.44
CA GLU A 305 7.17 0.33 2.61
C GLU A 305 6.61 1.49 3.42
N GLY A 306 5.39 1.91 3.13
CA GLY A 306 4.65 2.77 4.06
C GLY A 306 4.20 1.98 5.30
N PHE A 307 3.66 0.78 5.04
CA PHE A 307 3.43 -0.34 5.95
C PHE A 307 3.11 -1.58 5.10
N SER A 308 3.75 -2.71 5.37
CA SER A 308 3.63 -3.88 4.48
C SER A 308 2.49 -4.81 4.88
N ASN A 309 1.35 -4.70 4.20
CA ASN A 309 0.22 -5.61 4.44
C ASN A 309 0.53 -7.06 4.02
N THR A 310 1.36 -7.29 2.99
CA THR A 310 1.74 -8.65 2.58
C THR A 310 2.57 -9.38 3.65
N ILE A 311 3.37 -8.63 4.42
CA ILE A 311 4.05 -9.18 5.61
C ILE A 311 3.02 -9.56 6.68
N LEU A 312 2.02 -8.71 6.94
CA LEU A 312 0.96 -9.04 7.90
C LEU A 312 0.13 -10.25 7.47
N GLU A 313 -0.15 -10.39 6.19
CA GLU A 313 -0.84 -11.55 5.61
C GLU A 313 -0.01 -12.84 5.82
N ALA A 314 1.31 -12.76 5.62
CA ALA A 314 2.22 -13.87 5.89
C ALA A 314 2.24 -14.26 7.37
N MET A 315 2.37 -13.27 8.27
CA MET A 315 2.33 -13.46 9.72
C MET A 315 1.01 -14.10 10.17
N ALA A 316 -0.12 -13.62 9.63
CA ALA A 316 -1.44 -14.17 9.90
C ALA A 316 -1.62 -15.59 9.36
N SER A 317 -0.93 -15.93 8.25
CA SER A 317 -0.89 -17.28 7.70
C SER A 317 0.09 -18.22 8.41
N GLY A 318 0.73 -17.74 9.50
CA GLY A 318 1.67 -18.51 10.30
C GLY A 318 2.99 -18.82 9.57
N LEU A 319 3.39 -17.98 8.61
CA LEU A 319 4.68 -18.12 7.95
C LEU A 319 5.77 -17.40 8.75
N PRO A 320 6.94 -18.01 8.98
CA PRO A 320 8.11 -17.27 9.37
C PRO A 320 8.47 -16.29 8.26
N VAL A 321 8.82 -15.05 8.64
CA VAL A 321 9.07 -13.94 7.72
C VAL A 321 10.56 -13.64 7.68
N VAL A 322 11.11 -13.55 6.46
CA VAL A 322 12.44 -13.02 6.17
C VAL A 322 12.27 -11.79 5.29
N THR A 323 12.75 -10.64 5.74
CA THR A 323 12.55 -9.36 5.05
C THR A 323 13.71 -8.40 5.32
N THR A 324 13.64 -7.18 4.82
CA THR A 324 14.69 -6.18 4.93
C THR A 324 14.54 -5.27 6.14
N ARG A 325 15.67 -4.77 6.63
CA ARG A 325 15.74 -3.71 7.64
C ARG A 325 15.51 -2.34 6.95
N THR A 326 14.26 -2.00 6.74
CA THR A 326 13.89 -0.77 6.02
C THR A 326 12.64 -0.09 6.57
N VAL A 327 12.39 1.12 6.09
CA VAL A 327 11.21 1.95 6.42
C VAL A 327 9.91 1.14 6.26
N GLY A 328 9.01 1.27 7.24
CA GLY A 328 7.70 0.61 7.26
C GLY A 328 7.74 -0.88 7.58
N VAL A 329 8.89 -1.54 7.43
CA VAL A 329 9.09 -2.96 7.78
C VAL A 329 9.47 -3.10 9.25
N VAL A 330 10.45 -2.34 9.73
CA VAL A 330 10.94 -2.44 11.13
C VAL A 330 9.90 -2.02 12.17
N ASP A 331 8.80 -1.41 11.74
CA ASP A 331 7.66 -1.08 12.58
C ASP A 331 6.75 -2.30 12.86
N CYS A 332 6.77 -3.31 12.00
CA CYS A 332 6.00 -4.55 12.18
C CYS A 332 6.87 -5.80 12.38
N VAL A 333 8.12 -5.81 11.89
CA VAL A 333 9.03 -6.93 12.06
C VAL A 333 10.21 -6.55 12.97
N GLN A 334 10.38 -7.28 14.06
CA GLN A 334 11.49 -7.16 14.98
C GLN A 334 12.41 -8.37 14.82
N ASP A 335 13.68 -8.11 14.45
CA ASP A 335 14.66 -9.13 14.16
C ASP A 335 14.86 -10.12 15.33
N GLY A 336 14.80 -11.42 15.01
CA GLY A 336 14.94 -12.49 15.97
C GLY A 336 13.75 -12.68 16.94
N ARG A 337 12.68 -11.87 16.82
CA ARG A 337 11.49 -11.96 17.67
C ARG A 337 10.26 -12.49 16.92
N ASN A 338 9.84 -11.81 15.86
CA ASN A 338 8.67 -12.17 15.06
C ASN A 338 8.99 -12.28 13.55
N GLY A 339 10.26 -12.25 13.19
CA GLY A 339 10.81 -12.41 11.85
C GLY A 339 12.32 -12.26 11.87
N LEU A 340 12.96 -12.39 10.72
CA LEU A 340 14.39 -12.14 10.53
C LEU A 340 14.59 -11.03 9.53
N LEU A 341 15.55 -10.15 9.79
CA LEU A 341 15.88 -9.01 8.96
C LEU A 341 17.29 -9.15 8.36
N HIS A 342 17.43 -8.69 7.12
CA HIS A 342 18.71 -8.49 6.44
C HIS A 342 18.76 -7.07 5.84
N GLU A 343 19.95 -6.61 5.43
CA GLU A 343 20.10 -5.29 4.82
C GLU A 343 19.54 -5.24 3.40
N VAL A 344 19.05 -4.08 2.99
CA VAL A 344 18.47 -3.87 1.66
C VAL A 344 19.52 -4.08 0.57
N GLY A 345 19.22 -4.94 -0.42
CA GLY A 345 20.12 -5.25 -1.54
C GLY A 345 21.28 -6.18 -1.19
N ASP A 346 21.40 -6.62 0.06
CA ASP A 346 22.43 -7.57 0.47
C ASP A 346 21.95 -9.01 0.28
N VAL A 347 22.25 -9.56 -0.89
CA VAL A 347 21.88 -10.93 -1.28
C VAL A 347 22.64 -11.97 -0.44
N GLU A 348 23.88 -11.69 -0.04
CA GLU A 348 24.67 -12.61 0.77
C GLU A 348 24.06 -12.74 2.17
N GLU A 349 23.65 -11.63 2.78
CA GLU A 349 22.97 -11.62 4.07
C GLU A 349 21.56 -12.24 3.98
N LEU A 350 20.81 -12.01 2.89
CA LEU A 350 19.54 -12.68 2.62
C LEU A 350 19.72 -14.21 2.65
N VAL A 351 20.71 -14.72 1.91
CA VAL A 351 21.01 -16.15 1.86
C VAL A 351 21.43 -16.68 3.23
N ALA A 352 22.29 -15.94 3.96
CA ALA A 352 22.74 -16.32 5.30
C ALA A 352 21.56 -16.36 6.29
N THR A 353 20.64 -15.41 6.19
CA THR A 353 19.42 -15.34 7.02
C THR A 353 18.48 -16.50 6.74
N LEU A 354 18.26 -16.83 5.46
CA LEU A 354 17.48 -18.01 5.07
C LEU A 354 18.15 -19.30 5.56
N ARG A 355 19.46 -19.44 5.40
CA ARG A 355 20.22 -20.59 5.88
C ARG A 355 20.06 -20.81 7.38
N ARG A 356 20.18 -19.73 8.19
CA ARG A 356 19.94 -19.75 9.63
C ARG A 356 18.53 -20.24 9.97
N LEU A 357 17.51 -19.80 9.23
CA LEU A 357 16.13 -20.23 9.47
C LEU A 357 15.90 -21.70 9.10
N LEU A 358 16.45 -22.13 7.97
CA LEU A 358 16.30 -23.51 7.46
C LEU A 358 17.04 -24.53 8.35
N ASP A 359 18.14 -24.12 8.99
CA ASP A 359 18.94 -24.97 9.88
C ASP A 359 18.36 -25.05 11.31
N ASP A 360 17.40 -24.19 11.66
CA ASP A 360 16.78 -24.13 13.00
C ASP A 360 15.24 -24.12 12.92
N PRO A 361 14.61 -25.28 12.66
CA PRO A 361 13.14 -25.37 12.66
C PRO A 361 12.45 -24.92 13.96
N PRO A 362 13.02 -25.12 15.15
CA PRO A 362 12.51 -24.50 16.38
C PRO A 362 12.46 -22.97 16.33
N LEU A 363 13.48 -22.31 15.77
CA LEU A 363 13.49 -20.86 15.57
C LEU A 363 12.33 -20.45 14.65
N ALA A 364 12.15 -21.11 13.50
CA ALA A 364 11.07 -20.83 12.56
C ALA A 364 9.68 -20.87 13.25
N ARG A 365 9.42 -21.91 14.04
CA ARG A 365 8.18 -22.04 14.81
C ARG A 365 8.01 -20.92 15.84
N THR A 366 9.08 -20.57 16.56
CA THR A 366 9.04 -19.51 17.56
C THR A 366 8.70 -18.15 16.94
N LEU A 367 9.38 -17.80 15.84
CA LEU A 367 9.14 -16.55 15.12
C LEU A 367 7.72 -16.47 14.57
N ALA A 368 7.25 -17.53 13.92
CA ALA A 368 5.91 -17.59 13.35
C ALA A 368 4.81 -17.51 14.41
N ALA A 369 4.95 -18.20 15.53
CA ALA A 369 3.99 -18.15 16.63
C ALA A 369 3.90 -16.75 17.26
N GLN A 370 5.04 -16.07 17.45
CA GLN A 370 5.08 -14.70 17.95
C GLN A 370 4.46 -13.74 16.94
N ALA A 371 4.79 -13.87 15.65
CA ALA A 371 4.23 -13.07 14.56
C ALA A 371 2.71 -13.21 14.48
N LEU A 372 2.21 -14.44 14.53
CA LEU A 372 0.77 -14.75 14.50
C LEU A 372 0.01 -14.11 15.67
N THR A 373 0.59 -14.18 16.87
CA THR A 373 0.00 -13.54 18.07
C THR A 373 -0.10 -12.02 17.87
N GLU A 374 1.01 -11.39 17.46
CA GLU A 374 1.06 -9.93 17.31
C GLU A 374 0.15 -9.41 16.21
N VAL A 375 0.04 -10.11 15.07
CA VAL A 375 -0.84 -9.66 13.98
C VAL A 375 -2.30 -9.73 14.38
N ARG A 376 -2.72 -10.77 15.10
CA ARG A 376 -4.08 -10.90 15.63
C ARG A 376 -4.46 -9.82 16.64
N GLU A 377 -3.52 -9.46 17.50
CA GLU A 377 -3.75 -8.46 18.54
C GLU A 377 -3.73 -7.03 18.02
N LYS A 378 -2.86 -6.71 17.06
CA LYS A 378 -2.52 -5.32 16.74
C LYS A 378 -2.95 -4.89 15.34
N TRP A 379 -2.95 -5.80 14.35
CA TRP A 379 -3.01 -5.44 12.93
C TRP A 379 -4.15 -6.13 12.18
N SER A 380 -5.32 -6.23 12.81
CA SER A 380 -6.56 -6.66 12.18
C SER A 380 -7.35 -5.46 11.63
N TRP A 381 -8.21 -5.69 10.64
CA TRP A 381 -9.08 -4.64 10.10
C TRP A 381 -9.96 -3.98 11.18
N PRO A 382 -10.60 -4.72 12.13
CA PRO A 382 -11.35 -4.08 13.22
C PRO A 382 -10.49 -3.14 14.06
N ALA A 383 -9.25 -3.55 14.42
CA ALA A 383 -8.36 -2.72 15.22
C ALA A 383 -7.89 -1.45 14.47
N LEU A 384 -7.62 -1.56 13.16
CA LEU A 384 -7.29 -0.40 12.33
C LEU A 384 -8.48 0.55 12.23
N THR A 385 -9.67 0.02 11.95
CA THR A 385 -10.89 0.83 11.78
C THR A 385 -11.21 1.60 13.04
N GLN A 386 -11.10 0.99 14.22
CA GLN A 386 -11.30 1.68 15.48
C GLN A 386 -10.35 2.88 15.65
N ARG A 387 -9.07 2.70 15.33
CA ARG A 387 -8.10 3.83 15.36
C ARG A 387 -8.48 4.95 14.40
N ILE A 388 -9.02 4.63 13.24
CA ILE A 388 -9.48 5.63 12.25
C ILE A 388 -10.74 6.33 12.76
N GLU A 389 -11.69 5.60 13.36
CA GLU A 389 -12.90 6.17 13.96
C GLU A 389 -12.57 7.10 15.13
N ASP A 390 -11.59 6.77 15.97
CA ASP A 390 -11.09 7.65 17.03
C ASP A 390 -10.54 8.98 16.47
N VAL A 391 -9.96 8.94 15.25
CA VAL A 391 -9.53 10.16 14.55
C VAL A 391 -10.74 10.92 14.01
N TYR A 392 -11.73 10.24 13.43
CA TYR A 392 -12.96 10.89 12.98
C TYR A 392 -13.67 11.63 14.11
N ASP A 393 -13.85 10.99 15.26
CA ASP A 393 -14.49 11.58 16.42
C ASP A 393 -13.74 12.82 16.92
N ARG A 394 -12.42 12.80 16.86
CA ARG A 394 -11.56 13.93 17.25
C ARG A 394 -11.71 15.13 16.32
N VAL A 395 -11.85 14.92 15.00
CA VAL A 395 -11.94 16.01 14.03
C VAL A 395 -13.37 16.46 13.74
N LEU A 396 -14.38 15.67 14.14
CA LEU A 396 -15.77 16.06 14.01
C LEU A 396 -16.04 17.33 14.84
N GLY A 397 -16.57 18.37 14.18
CA GLY A 397 -16.78 19.68 14.77
C GLY A 397 -15.56 20.62 14.67
N ALA A 398 -14.43 20.15 14.15
CA ALA A 398 -13.37 21.06 13.73
C ALA A 398 -13.87 21.85 12.50
N THR A 399 -13.67 23.17 12.50
CA THR A 399 -13.85 23.96 11.28
C THR A 399 -12.55 23.90 10.51
N GLY A 400 -12.58 23.28 9.32
CA GLY A 400 -11.42 23.23 8.45
C GLY A 400 -10.84 24.62 8.17
N ASP A 401 -9.53 24.75 8.05
CA ASP A 401 -8.88 26.00 7.66
C ASP A 401 -9.22 26.36 6.21
N THR A 402 -10.17 27.24 6.03
CA THR A 402 -10.61 27.74 4.73
C THR A 402 -9.84 28.97 4.27
N SER A 403 -8.96 29.52 5.11
CA SER A 403 -8.30 30.81 4.84
C SER A 403 -7.50 30.85 3.53
N TRP A 404 -6.92 29.72 3.16
CA TRP A 404 -6.11 29.58 1.94
C TRP A 404 -6.93 29.43 0.64
N THR A 405 -8.18 28.95 0.71
CA THR A 405 -9.04 28.81 -0.48
C THR A 405 -9.61 30.14 -0.95
N LEU A 406 -9.65 31.12 -0.07
CA LEU A 406 -10.12 32.49 -0.40
C LEU A 406 -9.05 33.29 -1.14
N LEU A 407 -7.79 32.83 -1.15
CA LEU A 407 -6.70 33.48 -1.87
C LEU A 407 -6.67 33.04 -3.34
N PRO A 408 -6.34 33.97 -4.28
CA PRO A 408 -6.01 33.58 -5.65
C PRO A 408 -4.92 32.49 -5.68
N ALA A 409 -4.98 31.57 -6.64
CA ALA A 409 -4.06 30.43 -6.73
C ALA A 409 -2.57 30.83 -6.62
N ALA A 410 -2.19 31.97 -7.23
CA ALA A 410 -0.82 32.50 -7.14
C ALA A 410 -0.41 33.06 -5.76
N GLN A 411 -1.36 33.23 -4.84
CA GLN A 411 -1.14 33.77 -3.50
C GLN A 411 -1.41 32.72 -2.41
N ARG A 412 -1.81 31.49 -2.80
CA ARG A 412 -2.01 30.42 -1.82
C ARG A 412 -0.67 30.09 -1.19
N PRO A 413 -0.62 29.95 0.15
CA PRO A 413 0.66 29.66 0.82
C PRO A 413 1.25 28.36 0.26
N THR A 414 2.48 28.45 -0.19
CA THR A 414 3.33 27.28 -0.41
C THR A 414 3.98 26.99 0.93
N SER A 415 3.89 25.77 1.42
CA SER A 415 4.55 25.41 2.67
C SER A 415 6.05 25.70 2.56
N GLY A 416 6.56 26.55 3.43
CA GLY A 416 7.96 26.95 3.49
C GLY A 416 8.89 25.91 4.12
N GLY A 417 8.60 24.62 3.99
CA GLY A 417 9.47 23.54 4.49
C GLY A 417 10.81 23.54 3.73
N ARG A 418 11.91 23.37 4.45
CA ARG A 418 13.25 23.14 3.87
C ARG A 418 13.34 21.68 3.41
N GLY A 419 12.59 21.32 2.37
CA GLY A 419 12.75 20.05 1.71
C GLY A 419 13.78 20.12 0.58
N VAL A 420 14.20 18.99 0.09
CA VAL A 420 15.01 18.85 -1.13
C VAL A 420 14.39 19.72 -2.22
N GLU A 421 15.17 20.57 -2.87
CA GLU A 421 14.70 21.35 -4.01
C GLU A 421 14.28 20.37 -5.10
N PRO A 422 13.01 20.41 -5.57
CA PRO A 422 12.56 19.52 -6.63
C PRO A 422 13.35 19.80 -7.90
N ALA A 423 13.62 18.76 -8.69
CA ALA A 423 14.24 18.95 -10.01
C ALA A 423 13.39 19.92 -10.85
N GLU A 424 14.03 20.91 -11.46
CA GLU A 424 13.37 21.81 -12.38
C GLU A 424 12.95 21.01 -13.64
N GLY A 425 11.68 21.14 -14.04
CA GLY A 425 11.27 20.85 -15.41
C GLY A 425 10.32 19.67 -15.66
N SER A 426 10.09 19.46 -16.93
CA SER A 426 9.15 18.52 -17.56
C SER A 426 9.46 17.03 -17.38
N ASP A 427 10.47 16.64 -16.61
CA ASP A 427 10.97 15.26 -16.51
C ASP A 427 10.36 14.45 -15.38
N CYS A 428 9.24 14.90 -14.81
CA CYS A 428 8.54 14.14 -13.78
C CYS A 428 8.01 12.82 -14.36
N PRO A 429 8.45 11.65 -13.87
CA PRO A 429 8.06 10.36 -14.42
C PRO A 429 6.55 10.10 -14.31
N TYR A 430 5.88 10.70 -13.36
CA TYR A 430 4.45 10.54 -13.15
C TYR A 430 3.59 11.35 -14.14
N LEU A 431 4.16 12.34 -14.82
CA LEU A 431 3.47 13.07 -15.89
C LEU A 431 3.52 12.31 -17.22
N THR A 432 4.53 11.47 -17.44
CA THR A 432 4.68 10.67 -18.66
C THR A 432 4.23 9.22 -18.48
N ALA A 433 4.27 8.70 -17.26
CA ALA A 433 3.86 7.34 -16.89
C ALA A 433 3.03 7.37 -15.59
N PRO A 434 1.78 7.90 -15.64
CA PRO A 434 0.97 8.10 -14.44
C PRO A 434 0.59 6.82 -13.71
N HIS A 435 0.75 5.65 -14.35
CA HIS A 435 0.55 4.36 -13.70
C HIS A 435 1.63 4.01 -12.66
N LEU A 436 2.73 4.73 -12.63
CA LEU A 436 3.78 4.58 -11.61
C LEU A 436 3.41 5.26 -10.28
N LEU A 437 2.43 6.17 -10.32
CA LEU A 437 1.95 6.94 -9.18
C LEU A 437 1.02 6.12 -8.24
#